data_47e17d36c25f1981eee27a22a5a1f467
#
_entry.id   47e17d36c25f1981eee27a22a5a1f467
#
_cell.length_a   1.000
_cell.length_b   1.000
_cell.length_c   1.000
_cell.angle_alpha   90.00
_cell.angle_beta   90.00
_cell.angle_gamma   90.00
#
_symmetry.space_group_name_H-M   'P 1'
#
loop_
_entity.id
_entity.type
_entity.pdbx_description
1 polymer ?
#
loop_
_entity_poly.entity_id
_entity_poly.type
_entity_poly.pdbx_seq_one_letter_code
_entity_poly.pdbx_strand_id
1 'polypeptide(L)'
;FIFIILTQIVKIENTKILSAITAFIFSGLLYITQSVNSLYDENGFLIGEGIWIELFSKGGSKSFGKLWFPETEGIGNIIALWVLADGFIRALALMIFGMLLYRLNIFQGNKNTLFYKKFFYYGFGIGIPFAAYGSYLLISGNYAASTFLPSRFFNTISIIPMVCGYIGLLTIINSKNNLFAQRIRACGRMAFTNYISQTLLSLFVLNLVLTKGQFTRSELILYVITIVFLQYFWSKRILEVFKFGPLEWLWRKLTYIFVR
;
A
#
# COMPACT_ATOMS: atom_id res chain seq x y z
N PHE A 1 18.34 -7.99 9.30
CA PHE A 1 18.55 -6.63 9.87
C PHE A 1 17.21 -5.97 10.22
N ILE A 2 16.26 -5.89 9.29
CA ILE A 2 14.91 -5.31 9.51
C ILE A 2 14.16 -6.03 10.64
N PHE A 3 14.24 -7.36 10.70
CA PHE A 3 13.60 -8.15 11.75
C PHE A 3 14.18 -7.84 13.14
N ILE A 4 15.48 -7.62 13.24
CA ILE A 4 16.15 -7.23 14.51
C ILE A 4 15.69 -5.83 14.93
N ILE A 5 15.61 -4.88 14.00
CA ILE A 5 15.11 -3.53 14.27
C ILE A 5 13.66 -3.60 14.76
N LEU A 6 12.81 -4.37 14.09
CA LEU A 6 11.40 -4.55 14.47
C LEU A 6 11.26 -5.16 15.87
N THR A 7 12.06 -6.17 16.22
CA THR A 7 12.02 -6.77 17.56
C THR A 7 12.43 -5.80 18.66
N GLN A 8 13.35 -4.87 18.39
CA GLN A 8 13.71 -3.81 19.35
C GLN A 8 12.60 -2.75 19.46
N ILE A 9 12.01 -2.35 18.35
CA ILE A 9 10.90 -1.38 18.33
C ILE A 9 9.67 -1.91 19.05
N VAL A 10 9.38 -3.22 18.92
CA VAL A 10 8.26 -3.87 19.64
C VAL A 10 8.44 -3.81 21.15
N LYS A 11 9.66 -3.77 21.67
CA LYS A 11 9.96 -3.62 23.10
C LYS A 11 9.75 -2.20 23.65
N ILE A 12 9.60 -1.19 22.78
CA ILE A 12 9.39 0.19 23.21
C ILE A 12 7.97 0.34 23.76
N GLU A 13 7.80 0.44 25.06
CA GLU A 13 6.49 0.65 25.69
C GLU A 13 6.02 2.10 25.61
N ASN A 14 6.94 3.05 25.52
CA ASN A 14 6.60 4.46 25.51
C ASN A 14 6.05 4.92 24.15
N THR A 15 4.75 5.25 24.14
CA THR A 15 4.03 5.73 22.94
C THR A 15 4.56 7.05 22.39
N LYS A 16 5.16 7.91 23.24
CA LYS A 16 5.78 9.18 22.80
C LYS A 16 7.03 8.91 21.94
N ILE A 17 7.86 7.94 22.36
CA ILE A 17 9.04 7.54 21.56
C ILE A 17 8.60 6.93 20.24
N LEU A 18 7.59 6.07 20.25
CA LEU A 18 7.08 5.43 19.05
C LEU A 18 6.49 6.45 18.05
N SER A 19 5.76 7.46 18.56
CA SER A 19 5.25 8.55 17.72
C SER A 19 6.38 9.41 17.13
N ALA A 20 7.41 9.70 17.92
CA ALA A 20 8.57 10.44 17.45
C ALA A 20 9.34 9.68 16.35
N ILE A 21 9.55 8.37 16.50
CA ILE A 21 10.17 7.53 15.47
C ILE A 21 9.34 7.54 14.19
N THR A 22 8.02 7.40 14.30
CA THR A 22 7.10 7.45 13.14
C THR A 22 7.21 8.78 12.43
N ALA A 23 7.15 9.90 13.17
CA ALA A 23 7.26 11.24 12.61
C ALA A 23 8.62 11.47 11.95
N PHE A 24 9.73 11.00 12.57
CA PHE A 24 11.07 11.11 12.02
C PHE A 24 11.21 10.34 10.69
N ILE A 25 10.70 9.10 10.61
CA ILE A 25 10.78 8.31 9.38
C ILE A 25 9.95 8.96 8.28
N PHE A 26 8.73 9.45 8.60
CA PHE A 26 7.89 10.13 7.60
C PHE A 26 8.48 11.46 7.14
N SER A 27 9.07 12.26 8.03
CA SER A 27 9.77 13.49 7.64
C SER A 27 10.99 13.19 6.77
N GLY A 28 11.73 12.12 7.08
CA GLY A 28 12.83 11.63 6.26
C GLY A 28 12.38 11.22 4.86
N LEU A 29 11.27 10.50 4.74
CA LEU A 29 10.68 10.14 3.44
C LEU A 29 10.29 11.37 2.62
N LEU A 30 9.69 12.38 3.25
CA LEU A 30 9.34 13.63 2.58
C LEU A 30 10.59 14.41 2.13
N TYR A 31 11.60 14.47 3.00
CA TYR A 31 12.88 15.11 2.68
C TYR A 31 13.59 14.42 1.52
N ILE A 32 13.68 13.08 1.52
CA ILE A 32 14.29 12.31 0.43
C ILE A 32 13.52 12.55 -0.89
N THR A 33 12.18 12.53 -0.83
CA THR A 33 11.35 12.77 -2.02
C THR A 33 11.59 14.18 -2.59
N GLN A 34 11.78 15.16 -1.72
CA GLN A 34 12.06 16.54 -2.15
C GLN A 34 13.52 16.73 -2.62
N SER A 35 14.49 16.09 -1.97
CA SER A 35 15.90 16.17 -2.37
C SER A 35 16.15 15.52 -3.72
N VAL A 36 15.47 14.41 -4.03
CA VAL A 36 15.55 13.80 -5.36
C VAL A 36 14.93 14.73 -6.42
N ASN A 37 13.91 15.54 -6.04
CA ASN A 37 13.35 16.56 -6.94
C ASN A 37 14.35 17.67 -7.30
N SER A 38 15.31 17.96 -6.43
CA SER A 38 16.36 18.98 -6.69
C SER A 38 17.49 18.49 -7.62
N LEU A 39 17.49 17.21 -8.00
CA LEU A 39 18.40 16.66 -9.00
C LEU A 39 17.93 16.93 -10.45
N TYR A 40 16.83 17.67 -10.62
CA TYR A 40 16.41 18.15 -11.93
C TYR A 40 17.24 19.36 -12.33
N ASP A 41 17.81 19.31 -13.54
CA ASP A 41 18.49 20.42 -14.18
C ASP A 41 17.49 21.56 -14.45
N GLU A 42 17.97 22.82 -14.50
CA GLU A 42 17.18 24.01 -14.78
C GLU A 42 16.42 23.94 -16.13
N ASN A 43 16.84 23.03 -17.01
CA ASN A 43 16.19 22.74 -18.29
C ASN A 43 15.12 21.63 -18.20
N GLY A 44 14.78 21.13 -17.00
CA GLY A 44 13.81 20.05 -16.81
C GLY A 44 14.28 18.68 -17.30
N PHE A 45 15.53 18.51 -17.67
CA PHE A 45 16.13 17.24 -18.00
C PHE A 45 16.63 16.58 -16.73
N LEU A 46 15.92 15.59 -16.27
CA LEU A 46 16.51 14.59 -15.38
C LEU A 46 17.59 13.84 -16.14
N ILE A 47 18.73 13.69 -15.51
CA ILE A 47 19.62 12.59 -15.81
C ILE A 47 18.77 11.32 -15.63
N GLY A 48 18.03 10.91 -16.66
CA GLY A 48 17.18 9.75 -16.61
C GLY A 48 15.75 9.87 -17.12
N GLU A 49 15.33 10.95 -17.79
CA GLU A 49 14.00 11.01 -18.43
C GLU A 49 13.80 9.83 -19.40
N GLY A 50 14.82 9.48 -20.16
CA GLY A 50 14.82 8.30 -21.02
C GLY A 50 14.71 6.99 -20.25
N ILE A 51 15.27 6.91 -19.03
CA ILE A 51 15.28 5.70 -18.21
C ILE A 51 13.88 5.43 -17.63
N TRP A 52 13.16 6.47 -17.18
CA TRP A 52 11.80 6.30 -16.67
C TRP A 52 10.82 5.91 -17.77
N ILE A 53 10.89 6.56 -18.94
CA ILE A 53 10.07 6.21 -20.10
C ILE A 53 10.44 4.79 -20.56
N GLU A 54 11.71 4.43 -20.59
CA GLU A 54 12.18 3.11 -20.96
C GLU A 54 11.78 2.03 -19.94
N LEU A 55 11.82 2.33 -18.63
CA LEU A 55 11.38 1.44 -17.56
C LEU A 55 9.86 1.18 -17.62
N PHE A 56 9.06 2.21 -17.90
CA PHE A 56 7.61 2.09 -18.01
C PHE A 56 7.17 1.56 -19.38
N SER A 57 7.85 1.89 -20.48
CA SER A 57 7.50 1.44 -21.84
C SER A 57 8.00 0.03 -22.14
N LYS A 58 9.22 -0.32 -21.72
CA LYS A 58 9.77 -1.67 -21.90
C LYS A 58 9.26 -2.69 -20.88
N GLY A 59 8.81 -2.26 -19.70
CA GLY A 59 8.22 -3.12 -18.67
C GLY A 59 6.92 -3.81 -19.09
N GLY A 60 6.24 -3.33 -20.13
CA GLY A 60 5.01 -3.95 -20.65
C GLY A 60 5.23 -5.22 -21.47
N SER A 61 6.44 -5.55 -21.86
CA SER A 61 6.68 -6.54 -22.93
C SER A 61 7.43 -7.81 -22.54
N LYS A 62 8.14 -7.90 -21.39
CA LYS A 62 8.97 -9.10 -21.14
C LYS A 62 9.00 -9.52 -19.68
N SER A 63 8.74 -10.80 -19.46
CA SER A 63 9.01 -11.66 -18.29
C SER A 63 9.07 -11.00 -16.89
N PHE A 64 8.27 -11.52 -15.95
CA PHE A 64 8.15 -11.08 -14.54
C PHE A 64 9.50 -10.84 -13.82
N GLY A 65 10.56 -11.59 -14.18
CA GLY A 65 11.91 -11.37 -13.67
C GLY A 65 12.60 -10.11 -14.20
N LYS A 66 12.32 -9.70 -15.43
CA LYS A 66 12.88 -8.48 -16.05
C LYS A 66 12.20 -7.19 -15.59
N LEU A 67 11.05 -7.30 -14.95
CA LEU A 67 10.33 -6.17 -14.35
C LEU A 67 11.05 -5.59 -13.13
N TRP A 68 11.83 -6.43 -12.44
CA TRP A 68 12.52 -6.08 -11.19
C TRP A 68 13.98 -5.67 -11.40
N PHE A 69 14.61 -6.13 -12.50
CA PHE A 69 16.01 -5.86 -12.83
C PHE A 69 16.10 -5.54 -14.30
N PRO A 70 15.87 -4.28 -14.69
CA PRO A 70 16.11 -3.85 -16.07
C PRO A 70 17.59 -4.04 -16.38
N GLU A 71 17.90 -4.60 -17.57
CA GLU A 71 19.26 -4.78 -18.09
C GLU A 71 19.89 -3.42 -18.49
N THR A 72 19.70 -2.40 -17.69
CA THR A 72 20.27 -1.08 -17.91
C THR A 72 21.54 -0.95 -17.07
N GLU A 73 22.65 -0.81 -17.73
CA GLU A 73 23.96 -0.67 -17.11
C GLU A 73 23.99 0.51 -16.12
N GLY A 74 24.35 0.24 -14.86
CA GLY A 74 24.70 1.22 -13.84
C GLY A 74 23.53 2.01 -13.22
N ILE A 75 22.98 2.98 -13.93
CA ILE A 75 22.01 3.95 -13.39
C ILE A 75 20.64 3.30 -13.11
N GLY A 76 20.18 2.38 -13.97
CA GLY A 76 18.92 1.65 -13.78
C GLY A 76 18.90 0.82 -12.49
N ASN A 77 20.04 0.23 -12.12
CA ASN A 77 20.18 -0.52 -10.87
C ASN A 77 20.09 0.38 -9.64
N ILE A 78 20.63 1.59 -9.69
CA ILE A 78 20.57 2.58 -8.61
C ILE A 78 19.12 3.02 -8.40
N ILE A 79 18.38 3.29 -9.48
CA ILE A 79 16.96 3.68 -9.41
C ILE A 79 16.12 2.52 -8.85
N ALA A 80 16.35 1.29 -9.30
CA ALA A 80 15.64 0.12 -8.78
C ALA A 80 15.90 -0.08 -7.28
N LEU A 81 17.15 0.07 -6.82
CA LEU A 81 17.51 0.02 -5.42
C LEU A 81 16.86 1.15 -4.61
N TRP A 82 16.78 2.36 -5.17
CA TRP A 82 16.11 3.48 -4.53
C TRP A 82 14.60 3.24 -4.37
N VAL A 83 13.92 2.74 -5.41
CA VAL A 83 12.49 2.40 -5.37
C VAL A 83 12.22 1.30 -4.33
N LEU A 84 13.08 0.28 -4.26
CA LEU A 84 13.00 -0.76 -3.25
C LEU A 84 13.22 -0.20 -1.84
N ALA A 85 14.25 0.62 -1.65
CA ALA A 85 14.56 1.24 -0.36
C ALA A 85 13.41 2.13 0.13
N ASP A 86 12.85 2.99 -0.74
CA ASP A 86 11.69 3.83 -0.42
C ASP A 86 10.48 2.98 -0.03
N GLY A 87 10.20 1.90 -0.76
CA GLY A 87 9.13 0.96 -0.44
C GLY A 87 9.31 0.31 0.92
N PHE A 88 10.52 -0.13 1.27
CA PHE A 88 10.84 -0.71 2.58
C PHE A 88 10.71 0.30 3.72
N ILE A 89 11.26 1.50 3.55
CA ILE A 89 11.18 2.56 4.58
C ILE A 89 9.73 2.96 4.82
N ARG A 90 8.94 3.07 3.76
CA ARG A 90 7.51 3.39 3.82
C ARG A 90 6.72 2.30 4.53
N ALA A 91 6.96 1.03 4.21
CA ALA A 91 6.35 -0.10 4.88
C ALA A 91 6.72 -0.13 6.37
N LEU A 92 8.00 0.07 6.72
CA LEU A 92 8.47 0.14 8.10
C LEU A 92 7.77 1.26 8.87
N ALA A 93 7.67 2.47 8.30
CA ALA A 93 6.98 3.60 8.91
C ALA A 93 5.52 3.30 9.22
N LEU A 94 4.79 2.67 8.27
CA LEU A 94 3.40 2.28 8.46
C LEU A 94 3.23 1.16 9.48
N MET A 95 4.18 0.21 9.55
CA MET A 95 4.16 -0.83 10.59
C MET A 95 4.34 -0.22 11.99
N ILE A 96 5.27 0.72 12.16
CA ILE A 96 5.49 1.41 13.44
C ILE A 96 4.26 2.25 13.80
N PHE A 97 3.67 2.94 12.83
CA PHE A 97 2.43 3.68 13.01
C PHE A 97 1.28 2.76 13.42
N GLY A 98 1.15 1.59 12.79
CA GLY A 98 0.18 0.57 13.17
C GLY A 98 0.36 0.08 14.61
N MET A 99 1.60 -0.17 15.05
CA MET A 99 1.91 -0.53 16.45
C MET A 99 1.53 0.59 17.43
N LEU A 100 1.79 1.85 17.07
CA LEU A 100 1.38 3.01 17.87
C LEU A 100 -0.15 3.04 18.06
N LEU A 101 -0.91 2.90 16.97
CA LEU A 101 -2.38 2.89 17.02
C LEU A 101 -2.93 1.71 17.83
N TYR A 102 -2.29 0.55 17.75
CA TYR A 102 -2.65 -0.62 18.55
C TYR A 102 -2.44 -0.35 20.05
N ARG A 103 -1.29 0.21 20.45
CA ARG A 103 -1.00 0.57 21.84
C ARG A 103 -1.91 1.66 22.39
N LEU A 104 -2.37 2.58 21.54
CA LEU A 104 -3.38 3.60 21.91
C LEU A 104 -4.80 3.04 22.01
N ASN A 105 -4.97 1.72 21.82
CA ASN A 105 -6.26 1.01 21.84
C ASN A 105 -7.27 1.55 20.83
N ILE A 106 -6.77 2.08 19.69
CA ILE A 106 -7.64 2.64 18.64
C ILE A 106 -8.28 1.53 17.82
N PHE A 107 -7.55 0.43 17.53
CA PHE A 107 -8.10 -0.71 16.80
C PHE A 107 -9.11 -1.55 17.57
N GLN A 108 -9.10 -1.47 18.90
CA GLN A 108 -9.98 -2.26 19.76
C GLN A 108 -11.42 -1.71 19.81
N GLY A 109 -11.68 -0.56 19.19
CA GLY A 109 -13.01 0.05 19.23
C GLY A 109 -13.40 0.68 20.57
N ASN A 110 -12.46 0.79 21.52
CA ASN A 110 -12.71 1.25 22.89
C ASN A 110 -12.89 2.77 23.03
N LYS A 111 -12.67 3.53 21.95
CA LYS A 111 -12.88 4.99 21.97
C LYS A 111 -14.32 5.34 21.63
N ASN A 112 -14.74 6.57 22.01
CA ASN A 112 -16.08 7.06 21.73
C ASN A 112 -16.34 7.08 20.21
N THR A 113 -17.58 6.83 19.80
CA THR A 113 -18.03 6.89 18.40
C THR A 113 -17.72 8.24 17.75
N LEU A 114 -17.78 9.33 18.49
CA LEU A 114 -17.40 10.67 18.02
C LEU A 114 -15.92 10.75 17.63
N PHE A 115 -15.04 10.04 18.32
CA PHE A 115 -13.61 9.96 17.97
C PHE A 115 -13.42 9.32 16.59
N TYR A 116 -14.09 8.19 16.32
CA TYR A 116 -13.98 7.51 15.02
C TYR A 116 -14.64 8.29 13.88
N LYS A 117 -15.73 9.03 14.17
CA LYS A 117 -16.30 9.98 13.20
C LYS A 117 -15.33 11.11 12.88
N LYS A 118 -14.62 11.67 13.87
CA LYS A 118 -13.56 12.66 13.64
C LYS A 118 -12.42 12.08 12.80
N PHE A 119 -11.96 10.87 13.09
CA PHE A 119 -10.97 10.16 12.29
C PHE A 119 -11.41 10.00 10.84
N PHE A 120 -12.67 9.63 10.61
CA PHE A 120 -13.25 9.52 9.28
C PHE A 120 -13.26 10.86 8.54
N TYR A 121 -13.85 11.90 9.13
CA TYR A 121 -14.01 13.19 8.47
C TYR A 121 -12.69 13.92 8.25
N TYR A 122 -11.83 14.01 9.28
CA TYR A 122 -10.53 14.66 9.14
C TYR A 122 -9.57 13.83 8.30
N GLY A 123 -9.60 12.52 8.44
CA GLY A 123 -8.75 11.64 7.67
C GLY A 123 -9.00 11.75 6.16
N PHE A 124 -10.24 11.62 5.75
CA PHE A 124 -10.59 11.77 4.33
C PHE A 124 -10.62 13.23 3.88
N GLY A 125 -11.06 14.17 4.73
CA GLY A 125 -11.09 15.58 4.41
C GLY A 125 -9.71 16.18 4.11
N ILE A 126 -8.66 15.66 4.75
CA ILE A 126 -7.28 16.06 4.48
C ILE A 126 -6.66 15.11 3.43
N GLY A 127 -6.83 13.81 3.59
CA GLY A 127 -6.15 12.81 2.77
C GLY A 127 -6.58 12.84 1.31
N ILE A 128 -7.88 12.96 1.02
CA ILE A 128 -8.39 12.96 -0.37
C ILE A 128 -7.90 14.17 -1.16
N PRO A 129 -7.95 15.43 -0.67
CA PRO A 129 -7.43 16.57 -1.42
C PRO A 129 -5.94 16.43 -1.77
N PHE A 130 -5.09 15.99 -0.83
CA PHE A 130 -3.68 15.77 -1.10
C PHE A 130 -3.45 14.65 -2.12
N ALA A 131 -4.14 13.53 -2.01
CA ALA A 131 -4.05 12.44 -2.96
C ALA A 131 -4.58 12.85 -4.36
N ALA A 132 -5.69 13.58 -4.40
CA ALA A 132 -6.26 14.07 -5.65
C ALA A 132 -5.33 15.08 -6.34
N TYR A 133 -4.72 15.99 -5.58
CA TYR A 133 -3.76 16.94 -6.13
C TYR A 133 -2.50 16.24 -6.66
N GLY A 134 -1.96 15.28 -5.92
CA GLY A 134 -0.86 14.45 -6.41
C GLY A 134 -1.20 13.71 -7.71
N SER A 135 -2.39 13.12 -7.79
CA SER A 135 -2.86 12.46 -9.01
C SER A 135 -3.10 13.44 -10.16
N TYR A 136 -3.62 14.62 -9.86
CA TYR A 136 -3.81 15.68 -10.85
C TYR A 136 -2.48 16.14 -11.47
N LEU A 137 -1.44 16.35 -10.66
CA LEU A 137 -0.10 16.72 -11.15
C LEU A 137 0.44 15.68 -12.13
N LEU A 138 0.26 14.39 -11.82
CA LEU A 138 0.74 13.31 -12.67
C LEU A 138 -0.01 13.25 -14.00
N ILE A 139 -1.33 13.41 -13.97
CA ILE A 139 -2.18 13.36 -15.17
C ILE A 139 -1.97 14.60 -16.05
N SER A 140 -1.95 15.80 -15.45
CA SER A 140 -1.76 17.06 -16.17
C SER A 140 -0.39 17.16 -16.84
N GLY A 141 0.63 16.56 -16.22
CA GLY A 141 1.97 16.46 -16.79
C GLY A 141 2.17 15.27 -17.74
N ASN A 142 1.10 14.61 -18.19
CA ASN A 142 1.18 13.44 -19.08
C ASN A 142 2.15 12.35 -18.60
N TYR A 143 2.25 12.15 -17.29
CA TYR A 143 3.17 11.21 -16.63
C TYR A 143 4.65 11.52 -16.89
N ALA A 144 5.01 12.77 -17.19
CA ALA A 144 6.39 13.18 -17.32
C ALA A 144 7.17 12.95 -16.02
N ALA A 145 8.45 12.68 -16.13
CA ALA A 145 9.32 12.45 -14.99
C ALA A 145 9.35 13.64 -14.03
N SER A 146 9.31 14.87 -14.57
CA SER A 146 9.26 16.13 -13.81
C SER A 146 8.04 16.25 -12.87
N THR A 147 6.92 15.60 -13.19
CA THR A 147 5.70 15.62 -12.38
C THR A 147 5.58 14.44 -11.43
N PHE A 148 6.40 13.40 -11.62
CA PHE A 148 6.35 12.19 -10.82
C PHE A 148 6.72 12.44 -9.34
N LEU A 149 7.83 13.13 -9.08
CA LEU A 149 8.29 13.39 -7.71
C LEU A 149 7.39 14.36 -6.94
N PRO A 150 6.96 15.51 -7.50
CA PRO A 150 5.95 16.36 -6.87
C PRO A 150 4.66 15.60 -6.55
N SER A 151 4.15 14.80 -7.49
CA SER A 151 2.99 13.93 -7.26
C SER A 151 3.22 12.98 -6.07
N ARG A 152 4.39 12.31 -6.03
CA ARG A 152 4.74 11.39 -4.97
C ARG A 152 4.85 12.06 -3.59
N PHE A 153 5.33 13.30 -3.52
CA PHE A 153 5.37 14.10 -2.29
C PHE A 153 3.96 14.29 -1.71
N PHE A 154 3.00 14.78 -2.49
CA PHE A 154 1.62 14.98 -2.05
C PHE A 154 0.93 13.66 -1.69
N ASN A 155 1.17 12.60 -2.47
CA ASN A 155 0.68 11.26 -2.17
C ASN A 155 1.25 10.73 -0.86
N THR A 156 2.52 11.00 -0.54
CA THR A 156 3.13 10.59 0.74
C THR A 156 2.49 11.30 1.93
N ILE A 157 2.22 12.60 1.83
CA ILE A 157 1.50 13.36 2.88
C ILE A 157 0.11 12.78 3.10
N SER A 158 -0.58 12.35 2.05
CA SER A 158 -1.94 11.83 2.14
C SER A 158 -2.05 10.48 2.88
N ILE A 159 -0.97 9.69 2.98
CA ILE A 159 -0.99 8.31 3.51
C ILE A 159 -1.54 8.26 4.94
N ILE A 160 -0.96 9.04 5.86
CA ILE A 160 -1.37 9.00 7.28
C ILE A 160 -2.83 9.44 7.47
N PRO A 161 -3.27 10.59 6.93
CA PRO A 161 -4.66 10.99 7.00
C PRO A 161 -5.61 9.94 6.40
N MET A 162 -5.29 9.39 5.24
CA MET A 162 -6.09 8.35 4.59
C MET A 162 -6.21 7.09 5.46
N VAL A 163 -5.11 6.63 6.06
CA VAL A 163 -5.13 5.48 6.99
C VAL A 163 -6.03 5.77 8.18
N CYS A 164 -5.95 6.96 8.77
CA CYS A 164 -6.85 7.36 9.85
C CYS A 164 -8.32 7.38 9.40
N GLY A 165 -8.59 7.88 8.19
CA GLY A 165 -9.93 7.87 7.58
C GLY A 165 -10.49 6.46 7.41
N TYR A 166 -9.71 5.53 6.88
CA TYR A 166 -10.10 4.12 6.76
C TYR A 166 -10.32 3.44 8.10
N ILE A 167 -9.48 3.71 9.11
CA ILE A 167 -9.68 3.17 10.47
C ILE A 167 -11.00 3.68 11.04
N GLY A 168 -11.30 4.98 10.91
CA GLY A 168 -12.57 5.56 11.34
C GLY A 168 -13.76 4.89 10.65
N LEU A 169 -13.71 4.78 9.32
CA LEU A 169 -14.75 4.15 8.50
C LEU A 169 -15.00 2.69 8.89
N LEU A 170 -13.94 1.89 8.93
CA LEU A 170 -14.05 0.45 9.21
C LEU A 170 -14.53 0.20 10.64
N THR A 171 -14.12 1.02 11.62
CA THR A 171 -14.61 0.88 13.01
C THR A 171 -16.09 1.24 13.11
N ILE A 172 -16.54 2.29 12.42
CA ILE A 172 -17.98 2.67 12.37
C ILE A 172 -18.80 1.57 11.67
N ILE A 173 -18.31 0.99 10.59
CA ILE A 173 -18.98 -0.14 9.92
C ILE A 173 -19.03 -1.35 10.86
N ASN A 174 -17.91 -1.64 11.53
CA ASN A 174 -17.80 -2.79 12.43
C ASN A 174 -18.71 -2.69 13.66
N SER A 175 -19.03 -1.48 14.13
CA SER A 175 -19.97 -1.27 15.23
C SER A 175 -21.41 -1.68 14.86
N LYS A 176 -21.73 -1.72 13.57
CA LYS A 176 -23.01 -2.20 13.05
C LYS A 176 -22.93 -3.71 12.84
N ASN A 177 -23.67 -4.48 13.59
CA ASN A 177 -23.66 -5.96 13.47
C ASN A 177 -24.59 -6.43 12.34
N ASN A 178 -24.44 -5.85 11.14
CA ASN A 178 -25.22 -6.21 9.95
C ASN A 178 -24.44 -7.18 9.04
N LEU A 179 -25.11 -7.73 8.05
CA LEU A 179 -24.55 -8.70 7.11
C LEU A 179 -23.36 -8.13 6.30
N PHE A 180 -23.39 -6.84 6.00
CA PHE A 180 -22.32 -6.13 5.33
C PHE A 180 -21.03 -6.07 6.18
N ALA A 181 -21.15 -5.69 7.46
CA ALA A 181 -20.01 -5.68 8.38
C ALA A 181 -19.42 -7.08 8.60
N GLN A 182 -20.28 -8.12 8.67
CA GLN A 182 -19.82 -9.51 8.80
C GLN A 182 -18.99 -9.95 7.59
N ARG A 183 -19.40 -9.60 6.37
CA ARG A 183 -18.66 -9.93 5.14
C ARG A 183 -17.33 -9.17 5.05
N ILE A 184 -17.29 -7.88 5.41
CA ILE A 184 -16.04 -7.11 5.46
C ILE A 184 -15.07 -7.72 6.48
N ARG A 185 -15.56 -8.11 7.66
CA ARG A 185 -14.74 -8.83 8.66
C ARG A 185 -14.21 -10.16 8.11
N ALA A 186 -15.01 -10.88 7.35
CA ALA A 186 -14.58 -12.12 6.72
C ALA A 186 -13.47 -11.88 5.68
N CYS A 187 -13.60 -10.85 4.83
CA CYS A 187 -12.54 -10.45 3.90
C CYS A 187 -11.25 -10.10 4.63
N GLY A 188 -11.33 -9.37 5.74
CA GLY A 188 -10.15 -9.01 6.54
C GLY A 188 -9.49 -10.23 7.20
N ARG A 189 -10.28 -11.22 7.67
CA ARG A 189 -9.75 -12.47 8.23
C ARG A 189 -9.10 -13.37 7.20
N MET A 190 -9.39 -13.20 5.92
CA MET A 190 -8.81 -13.91 4.78
C MET A 190 -7.93 -12.99 3.92
N ALA A 191 -7.37 -11.93 4.51
CA ALA A 191 -6.64 -10.91 3.76
C ALA A 191 -5.46 -11.48 2.96
N PHE A 192 -4.69 -12.41 3.54
CA PHE A 192 -3.55 -13.05 2.88
C PHE A 192 -3.98 -13.95 1.73
N THR A 193 -4.99 -14.81 1.95
CA THR A 193 -5.58 -15.63 0.88
C THR A 193 -6.14 -14.76 -0.24
N ASN A 194 -6.88 -13.70 0.09
CA ASN A 194 -7.47 -12.80 -0.89
C ASN A 194 -6.41 -12.06 -1.70
N TYR A 195 -5.33 -11.58 -1.06
CA TYR A 195 -4.24 -10.89 -1.74
C TYR A 195 -3.51 -11.81 -2.75
N ILE A 196 -3.13 -13.01 -2.32
CA ILE A 196 -2.45 -13.96 -3.20
C ILE A 196 -3.39 -14.45 -4.31
N SER A 197 -4.65 -14.76 -3.99
CA SER A 197 -5.64 -15.15 -5.00
C SER A 197 -5.86 -14.06 -6.05
N GLN A 198 -5.90 -12.79 -5.64
CA GLN A 198 -6.02 -11.65 -6.54
C GLN A 198 -4.82 -11.56 -7.48
N THR A 199 -3.60 -11.73 -6.95
CA THR A 199 -2.37 -11.73 -7.76
C THR A 199 -2.37 -12.88 -8.77
N LEU A 200 -2.68 -14.11 -8.32
CA LEU A 200 -2.74 -15.27 -9.20
C LEU A 200 -3.82 -15.14 -10.29
N LEU A 201 -5.02 -14.66 -9.92
CA LEU A 201 -6.09 -14.39 -10.88
C LEU A 201 -5.68 -13.32 -11.90
N SER A 202 -5.01 -12.26 -11.43
CA SER A 202 -4.51 -11.21 -12.32
C SER A 202 -3.46 -11.75 -13.30
N LEU A 203 -2.52 -12.54 -12.82
CA LEU A 203 -1.53 -13.19 -13.69
C LEU A 203 -2.19 -14.14 -14.70
N PHE A 204 -3.17 -14.92 -14.26
CA PHE A 204 -3.89 -15.84 -15.13
C PHE A 204 -4.70 -15.09 -16.19
N VAL A 205 -5.55 -14.13 -15.78
CA VAL A 205 -6.43 -13.40 -16.69
C VAL A 205 -5.64 -12.53 -17.66
N LEU A 206 -4.65 -11.77 -17.17
CA LEU A 206 -3.92 -10.81 -18.00
C LEU A 206 -2.85 -11.46 -18.89
N ASN A 207 -2.40 -12.67 -18.59
CA ASN A 207 -1.37 -13.35 -19.41
C ASN A 207 -1.92 -14.48 -20.28
N LEU A 208 -2.94 -15.23 -19.82
CA LEU A 208 -3.44 -16.43 -20.50
C LEU A 208 -4.75 -16.22 -21.26
N VAL A 209 -5.65 -15.39 -20.72
CA VAL A 209 -6.99 -15.20 -21.31
C VAL A 209 -6.99 -14.02 -22.26
N LEU A 210 -6.20 -13.01 -21.98
CA LEU A 210 -6.25 -11.74 -22.67
C LEU A 210 -4.87 -11.37 -23.23
N THR A 211 -4.82 -10.84 -24.43
CA THR A 211 -3.59 -10.39 -25.07
C THR A 211 -3.05 -9.13 -24.38
N LYS A 212 -1.75 -9.15 -24.05
CA LYS A 212 -1.08 -8.06 -23.34
C LYS A 212 -1.21 -6.72 -24.07
N GLY A 213 -1.60 -5.69 -23.31
CA GLY A 213 -1.59 -4.30 -23.83
C GLY A 213 -2.88 -3.84 -24.54
N GLN A 214 -3.90 -4.70 -24.64
CA GLN A 214 -5.18 -4.34 -25.30
C GLN A 214 -6.26 -3.81 -24.34
N PHE A 215 -5.94 -3.69 -23.03
CA PHE A 215 -6.92 -3.24 -22.06
C PHE A 215 -7.09 -1.74 -22.03
N THR A 216 -8.32 -1.31 -22.12
CA THR A 216 -8.72 0.05 -21.74
C THR A 216 -8.73 0.19 -20.22
N ARG A 217 -8.57 1.42 -19.73
CA ARG A 217 -8.65 1.72 -18.29
C ARG A 217 -10.00 1.31 -17.68
N SER A 218 -11.07 1.43 -18.45
CA SER A 218 -12.42 1.04 -18.02
C SER A 218 -12.54 -0.46 -17.80
N GLU A 219 -11.95 -1.28 -18.64
CA GLU A 219 -11.96 -2.74 -18.49
C GLU A 219 -11.15 -3.19 -17.26
N LEU A 220 -10.02 -2.52 -16.98
CA LEU A 220 -9.24 -2.79 -15.77
C LEU A 220 -10.02 -2.42 -14.50
N ILE A 221 -10.78 -1.32 -14.51
CA ILE A 221 -11.64 -0.93 -13.38
C ILE A 221 -12.73 -1.98 -13.17
N LEU A 222 -13.41 -2.41 -14.25
CA LEU A 222 -14.44 -3.45 -14.19
C LEU A 222 -13.88 -4.77 -13.64
N TYR A 223 -12.68 -5.16 -14.08
CA TYR A 223 -11.97 -6.33 -13.59
C TYR A 223 -11.71 -6.25 -12.07
N VAL A 224 -11.19 -5.12 -11.59
CA VAL A 224 -10.93 -4.91 -10.15
C VAL A 224 -12.24 -4.99 -9.35
N ILE A 225 -13.30 -4.32 -9.80
CA ILE A 225 -14.61 -4.35 -9.15
C ILE A 225 -15.14 -5.79 -9.07
N THR A 226 -15.01 -6.55 -10.16
CA THR A 226 -15.44 -7.94 -10.22
C THR A 226 -14.70 -8.83 -9.22
N ILE A 227 -13.38 -8.70 -9.13
CA ILE A 227 -12.58 -9.48 -8.16
C ILE A 227 -12.95 -9.11 -6.73
N VAL A 228 -13.06 -7.83 -6.40
CA VAL A 228 -13.44 -7.37 -5.05
C VAL A 228 -14.83 -7.90 -4.68
N PHE A 229 -15.78 -7.88 -5.62
CA PHE A 229 -17.11 -8.42 -5.43
C PHE A 229 -17.09 -9.93 -5.17
N LEU A 230 -16.35 -10.69 -5.95
CA LEU A 230 -16.17 -12.13 -5.72
C LEU A 230 -15.56 -12.41 -4.35
N GLN A 231 -14.52 -11.69 -3.95
CA GLN A 231 -13.87 -11.82 -2.64
C GLN A 231 -14.83 -11.51 -1.49
N TYR A 232 -15.69 -10.52 -1.64
CA TYR A 232 -16.72 -10.15 -0.67
C TYR A 232 -17.73 -11.29 -0.40
N PHE A 233 -18.05 -12.09 -1.41
CA PHE A 233 -18.99 -13.21 -1.26
C PHE A 233 -18.30 -14.50 -0.80
N TRP A 234 -17.18 -14.87 -1.41
CA TRP A 234 -16.54 -16.15 -1.11
C TRP A 234 -15.90 -16.18 0.28
N SER A 235 -15.33 -15.03 0.75
CA SER A 235 -14.63 -15.00 2.03
C SER A 235 -15.52 -15.40 3.19
N LYS A 236 -16.78 -14.96 3.20
CA LYS A 236 -17.72 -15.35 4.26
C LYS A 236 -18.05 -16.83 4.15
N ARG A 237 -18.35 -17.35 2.93
CA ARG A 237 -18.69 -18.76 2.74
C ARG A 237 -17.56 -19.72 3.15
N ILE A 238 -16.30 -19.37 2.81
CA ILE A 238 -15.15 -20.18 3.22
C ILE A 238 -15.03 -20.22 4.74
N LEU A 239 -15.20 -19.08 5.41
CA LEU A 239 -15.12 -19.01 6.89
C LEU A 239 -16.31 -19.59 7.64
N GLU A 240 -17.42 -19.89 6.96
CA GLU A 240 -18.53 -20.66 7.52
C GLU A 240 -18.17 -22.16 7.62
N VAL A 241 -17.34 -22.66 6.69
CA VAL A 241 -16.90 -24.06 6.64
C VAL A 241 -15.54 -24.26 7.35
N PHE A 242 -14.63 -23.31 7.16
CA PHE A 242 -13.25 -23.38 7.67
C PHE A 242 -13.00 -22.28 8.71
N LYS A 243 -12.25 -22.59 9.76
CA LYS A 243 -11.89 -21.63 10.81
C LYS A 243 -10.98 -20.50 10.32
N PHE A 244 -10.17 -20.76 9.30
CA PHE A 244 -9.19 -19.85 8.70
C PHE A 244 -9.23 -19.96 7.17
N GLY A 245 -8.76 -18.92 6.46
CA GLY A 245 -8.50 -19.04 5.04
C GLY A 245 -7.38 -20.05 4.75
N PRO A 246 -7.30 -20.62 3.52
CA PRO A 246 -6.32 -21.64 3.18
C PRO A 246 -4.87 -21.22 3.42
N LEU A 247 -4.49 -20.00 3.02
CA LEU A 247 -3.11 -19.51 3.19
C LEU A 247 -2.84 -19.04 4.62
N GLU A 248 -3.84 -18.50 5.32
CA GLU A 248 -3.75 -18.19 6.75
C GLU A 248 -3.51 -19.45 7.59
N TRP A 249 -4.18 -20.54 7.24
CA TRP A 249 -3.97 -21.84 7.88
C TRP A 249 -2.55 -22.35 7.62
N LEU A 250 -2.10 -22.33 6.36
CA LEU A 250 -0.75 -22.75 5.98
C LEU A 250 0.32 -21.92 6.70
N TRP A 251 0.18 -20.60 6.71
CA TRP A 251 1.09 -19.69 7.42
C TRP A 251 1.20 -20.02 8.90
N ARG A 252 0.07 -20.20 9.56
CA ARG A 252 0.03 -20.58 10.98
C ARG A 252 0.75 -21.93 11.21
N LYS A 253 0.46 -22.92 10.40
CA LYS A 253 1.10 -24.24 10.51
C LYS A 253 2.61 -24.14 10.39
N LEU A 254 3.11 -23.40 9.41
CA LEU A 254 4.55 -23.18 9.22
C LEU A 254 5.16 -22.42 10.41
N THR A 255 4.53 -21.37 10.90
CA THR A 255 5.02 -20.60 12.04
C THR A 255 5.16 -21.47 13.30
N TYR A 256 4.20 -22.32 13.59
CA TYR A 256 4.25 -23.18 14.78
C TYR A 256 5.19 -24.37 14.66
N ILE A 257 5.60 -24.77 13.46
CA ILE A 257 6.65 -25.79 13.27
C ILE A 257 8.00 -25.28 13.75
N PHE A 258 8.28 -23.98 13.59
CA PHE A 258 9.56 -23.35 13.96
C PHE A 258 9.60 -22.82 15.41
N VAL A 259 8.49 -22.87 16.14
CA VAL A 259 8.37 -22.33 17.53
C VAL A 259 8.34 -23.47 18.57
N ARG A 260 8.50 -24.73 18.15
CA ARG A 260 8.62 -25.86 19.07
C ARG A 260 10.03 -26.04 19.58
#